data_0c5178911ccc6fdf369d033097c1706f
#
_entry.id   0c5178911ccc6fdf369d033097c1706f
#
_cell.length_a   1.000
_cell.length_b   1.000
_cell.length_c   1.000
_cell.angle_alpha   90.00
_cell.angle_beta   90.00
_cell.angle_gamma   90.00
#
_symmetry.space_group_name_H-M   'P 1'
#
loop_
_entity.id
_entity.type
_entity.pdbx_description
1 polymer ?
#
loop_
_entity_poly.entity_id
_entity_poly.type
_entity_poly.pdbx_seq_one_letter_code
_entity_poly.pdbx_strand_id
1 'polypeptide(L)'
;MGVIYSSVDAEGYTPEKNGTLTLSGWRGSEDVGTIEMICLADETEISTVEISNHKREDVFQICKTLSKEDSKVGFELTMTELNPLIEQHQNIRVVCRQGKKEKTVWEKTTAELKKEVGERTLIRKIDDIRRRGSQMVVSGWIIDYLQENRIKVQDCHGKPMPYEIKQMARPDVCKAYNLT
;
A
#
# COMPACT_ATOMS: atom_id res chain seq x y z
N MET A 1 -7.51 16.69 30.75
CA MET A 1 -6.52 15.87 30.01
C MET A 1 -7.12 15.59 28.64
N GLY A 2 -6.72 16.36 27.63
CA GLY A 2 -7.35 16.35 26.30
C GLY A 2 -7.13 15.04 25.53
N VAL A 3 -7.91 14.82 24.48
CA VAL A 3 -7.94 13.62 23.66
C VAL A 3 -7.17 13.90 22.35
N ILE A 4 -6.45 12.90 21.83
CA ILE A 4 -5.92 12.91 20.47
C ILE A 4 -6.98 12.36 19.52
N TYR A 5 -7.30 13.11 18.49
CA TYR A 5 -8.20 12.72 17.40
C TYR A 5 -7.40 12.48 16.12
N SER A 6 -7.85 11.54 15.31
CA SER A 6 -7.22 11.25 14.01
C SER A 6 -8.18 10.51 13.10
N SER A 7 -7.98 10.67 11.81
CA SER A 7 -8.65 9.88 10.77
C SER A 7 -7.69 9.69 9.59
N VAL A 8 -7.76 8.53 8.96
CA VAL A 8 -7.14 8.28 7.65
C VAL A 8 -8.22 8.46 6.60
N ASP A 9 -8.01 9.38 5.67
CA ASP A 9 -8.95 9.72 4.60
C ASP A 9 -8.70 8.87 3.34
N ALA A 10 -7.42 8.56 3.06
CA ALA A 10 -7.03 7.73 1.93
C ALA A 10 -5.80 6.87 2.23
N GLU A 11 -5.76 5.72 1.60
CA GLU A 11 -4.67 4.76 1.62
C GLU A 11 -4.33 4.34 0.19
N GLY A 12 -3.05 4.32 -0.15
CA GLY A 12 -2.54 3.90 -1.45
C GLY A 12 -1.34 2.98 -1.32
N TYR A 13 -1.19 2.09 -2.29
CA TYR A 13 0.00 1.25 -2.43
C TYR A 13 0.48 1.29 -3.88
N THR A 14 1.80 1.43 -4.05
CA THR A 14 2.47 1.28 -5.35
C THR A 14 3.64 0.29 -5.23
N PRO A 15 3.94 -0.49 -6.28
CA PRO A 15 5.03 -1.48 -6.24
C PRO A 15 6.42 -0.86 -6.37
N GLU A 16 6.50 0.41 -6.71
CA GLU A 16 7.74 1.14 -6.88
C GLU A 16 8.54 1.26 -5.58
N LYS A 17 9.85 1.45 -5.68
CA LYS A 17 10.75 1.58 -4.53
C LYS A 17 10.61 0.44 -3.51
N ASN A 18 10.54 -0.79 -4.01
CA ASN A 18 10.37 -1.98 -3.19
C ASN A 18 9.11 -1.97 -2.31
N GLY A 19 8.04 -1.42 -2.88
CA GLY A 19 6.75 -1.23 -2.22
C GLY A 19 6.67 0.10 -1.47
N THR A 20 5.72 0.95 -1.87
CA THR A 20 5.45 2.23 -1.22
C THR A 20 4.01 2.27 -0.74
N LEU A 21 3.83 2.51 0.55
CA LEU A 21 2.54 2.80 1.18
C LEU A 21 2.39 4.31 1.35
N THR A 22 1.25 4.83 0.94
CA THR A 22 0.88 6.24 1.18
C THR A 22 -0.38 6.30 2.03
N LEU A 23 -0.37 7.15 3.04
CA LEU A 23 -1.53 7.45 3.87
C LEU A 23 -1.75 8.96 3.89
N SER A 24 -2.97 9.40 3.74
CA SER A 24 -3.35 10.80 3.98
C SER A 24 -4.51 10.88 4.96
N GLY A 25 -4.53 11.97 5.73
CA GLY A 25 -5.56 12.14 6.74
C GLY A 25 -5.32 13.38 7.58
N TRP A 26 -5.80 13.31 8.81
CA TRP A 26 -5.61 14.39 9.76
C TRP A 26 -5.45 13.87 11.19
N ARG A 27 -4.80 14.67 12.02
CA ARG A 27 -4.64 14.47 13.46
C ARG A 27 -4.72 15.78 14.20
N GLY A 28 -5.18 15.75 15.43
CA GLY A 28 -5.25 16.93 16.28
C GLY A 28 -5.46 16.54 17.74
N SER A 29 -5.25 17.48 18.63
CA SER A 29 -5.44 17.31 20.08
C SER A 29 -6.19 18.49 20.66
N GLU A 30 -6.90 18.26 21.76
CA GLU A 30 -7.46 19.32 22.60
C GLU A 30 -6.38 20.05 23.39
N ASP A 31 -5.30 19.36 23.71
CA ASP A 31 -4.17 19.94 24.42
C ASP A 31 -3.25 20.68 23.44
N VAL A 32 -2.66 21.75 23.95
CA VAL A 32 -1.60 22.48 23.28
C VAL A 32 -0.33 21.64 23.24
N GLY A 33 0.40 21.69 22.13
CA GLY A 33 1.71 21.06 21.94
C GLY A 33 1.79 20.20 20.67
N THR A 34 3.00 19.85 20.33
CA THR A 34 3.31 19.10 19.12
C THR A 34 2.83 17.65 19.21
N ILE A 35 2.17 17.18 18.16
CA ILE A 35 1.83 15.78 17.96
C ILE A 35 2.86 15.20 17.00
N GLU A 36 3.62 14.21 17.47
CA GLU A 36 4.52 13.43 16.65
C GLU A 36 3.78 12.26 16.00
N MET A 37 4.11 11.97 14.74
CA MET A 37 3.67 10.75 14.07
C MET A 37 4.86 9.81 13.94
N ILE A 38 4.67 8.57 14.36
CA ILE A 38 5.70 7.54 14.39
C ILE A 38 5.15 6.30 13.69
N CYS A 39 5.95 5.69 12.82
CA CYS A 39 5.63 4.42 12.18
C CYS A 39 6.43 3.31 12.84
N LEU A 40 5.76 2.23 13.17
CA LEU A 40 6.32 1.10 13.88
C LEU A 40 6.08 -0.19 13.08
N ALA A 41 7.13 -1.00 12.96
CA ALA A 41 7.02 -2.40 12.56
C ALA A 41 7.19 -3.24 13.84
N ASP A 42 6.14 -3.91 14.27
CA ASP A 42 5.96 -4.41 15.62
C ASP A 42 6.17 -3.26 16.62
N GLU A 43 7.27 -3.26 17.39
CA GLU A 43 7.61 -2.18 18.34
C GLU A 43 8.84 -1.36 17.90
N THR A 44 9.34 -1.60 16.67
CA THR A 44 10.55 -0.94 16.16
C THR A 44 10.17 0.21 15.23
N GLU A 45 10.75 1.37 15.44
CA GLU A 45 10.51 2.55 14.60
C GLU A 45 11.09 2.36 13.20
N ILE A 46 10.28 2.70 12.19
CA ILE A 46 10.62 2.61 10.77
C ILE A 46 11.25 3.93 10.32
N SER A 47 12.47 3.87 9.79
CA SER A 47 13.21 5.04 9.31
C SER A 47 12.91 5.46 7.87
N THR A 48 12.31 4.58 7.07
CA THR A 48 11.99 4.84 5.65
C THR A 48 10.63 5.51 5.46
N VAL A 49 10.35 6.53 6.27
CA VAL A 49 9.08 7.24 6.30
C VAL A 49 9.29 8.74 6.13
N GLU A 50 8.55 9.32 5.21
CA GLU A 50 8.45 10.76 5.03
C GLU A 50 7.05 11.24 5.43
N ILE A 51 6.97 12.29 6.23
CA ILE A 51 5.69 12.87 6.67
C ILE A 51 5.69 14.36 6.35
N SER A 52 4.70 14.78 5.58
CA SER A 52 4.42 16.20 5.34
C SER A 52 3.11 16.61 6.03
N ASN A 53 3.07 17.85 6.51
CA ASN A 53 1.92 18.37 7.22
C ASN A 53 1.33 19.58 6.48
N HIS A 54 0.00 19.66 6.42
CA HIS A 54 -0.70 20.73 5.75
C HIS A 54 -1.93 21.19 6.54
N LYS A 55 -2.46 22.37 6.16
CA LYS A 55 -3.65 22.94 6.81
C LYS A 55 -4.91 22.19 6.38
N ARG A 56 -5.84 21.98 7.32
CA ARG A 56 -7.15 21.37 7.12
C ARG A 56 -8.22 22.17 7.87
N GLU A 57 -8.68 23.25 7.27
CA GLU A 57 -9.69 24.13 7.87
C GLU A 57 -11.03 23.42 8.07
N ASP A 58 -11.36 22.50 7.19
CA ASP A 58 -12.56 21.65 7.28
C ASP A 58 -12.59 20.82 8.58
N VAL A 59 -11.42 20.33 9.03
CA VAL A 59 -11.31 19.58 10.31
C VAL A 59 -11.67 20.45 11.50
N PHE A 60 -11.22 21.71 11.53
CA PHE A 60 -11.56 22.65 12.61
C PHE A 60 -13.04 23.07 12.60
N GLN A 61 -13.72 23.00 11.47
CA GLN A 61 -15.16 23.24 11.41
C GLN A 61 -15.95 22.11 12.08
N ILE A 62 -15.45 20.88 11.97
CA ILE A 62 -16.10 19.67 12.52
C ILE A 62 -15.66 19.43 13.96
N CYS A 63 -14.36 19.51 14.24
CA CYS A 63 -13.76 19.23 15.55
C CYS A 63 -13.41 20.54 16.27
N LYS A 64 -14.39 21.22 16.83
CA LYS A 64 -14.24 22.54 17.47
C LYS A 64 -13.41 22.55 18.75
N THR A 65 -13.18 21.39 19.34
CA THR A 65 -12.40 21.21 20.59
C THR A 65 -10.89 21.12 20.33
N LEU A 66 -10.47 21.02 19.08
CA LEU A 66 -9.05 20.96 18.75
C LEU A 66 -8.34 22.27 19.06
N SER A 67 -7.13 22.16 19.61
CA SER A 67 -6.25 23.30 19.76
C SER A 67 -5.94 23.92 18.40
N LYS A 68 -6.11 25.24 18.28
CA LYS A 68 -5.86 25.98 17.04
C LYS A 68 -4.39 26.41 16.90
N GLU A 69 -3.53 26.12 17.86
CA GLU A 69 -2.13 26.48 17.79
C GLU A 69 -1.38 25.72 16.69
N ASP A 70 -1.73 24.44 16.49
CA ASP A 70 -1.23 23.69 15.33
C ASP A 70 -2.27 23.72 14.20
N SER A 71 -2.14 24.69 13.29
CA SER A 71 -3.02 24.78 12.12
C SER A 71 -2.77 23.69 11.06
N LYS A 72 -1.64 22.94 11.17
CA LYS A 72 -1.25 21.90 10.22
C LYS A 72 -1.68 20.52 10.71
N VAL A 73 -2.97 20.34 10.90
CA VAL A 73 -3.54 19.05 11.35
C VAL A 73 -3.60 17.98 10.27
N GLY A 74 -3.59 18.34 9.00
CA GLY A 74 -3.53 17.39 7.89
C GLY A 74 -2.13 16.76 7.76
N PHE A 75 -2.06 15.52 7.32
CA PHE A 75 -0.81 14.82 7.02
C PHE A 75 -0.88 14.04 5.71
N GLU A 76 0.27 13.92 5.08
CA GLU A 76 0.57 12.93 4.05
C GLU A 76 1.81 12.15 4.51
N LEU A 77 1.70 10.85 4.55
CA LEU A 77 2.74 9.92 4.97
C LEU A 77 3.09 9.02 3.81
N THR A 78 4.37 8.91 3.52
CA THR A 78 4.91 7.99 2.52
C THR A 78 5.92 7.07 3.19
N MET A 79 5.68 5.77 3.15
CA MET A 79 6.56 4.73 3.65
C MET A 79 7.10 3.95 2.45
N THR A 80 8.40 3.99 2.24
CA THR A 80 9.09 3.21 1.21
C THR A 80 9.68 1.93 1.80
N GLU A 81 10.17 1.02 0.97
CA GLU A 81 10.72 -0.27 1.40
C GLU A 81 9.72 -1.13 2.19
N LEU A 82 8.44 -1.06 1.83
CA LEU A 82 7.39 -1.80 2.53
C LEU A 82 7.54 -3.32 2.42
N ASN A 83 8.00 -3.84 1.28
CA ASN A 83 8.08 -5.28 1.05
C ASN A 83 9.03 -6.00 2.03
N PRO A 84 10.24 -5.51 2.30
CA PRO A 84 11.10 -6.06 3.35
C PRO A 84 10.45 -6.03 4.74
N LEU A 85 9.73 -4.95 5.08
CA LEU A 85 9.03 -4.85 6.37
C LEU A 85 7.94 -5.90 6.51
N ILE A 86 7.15 -6.12 5.45
CA ILE A 86 6.11 -7.15 5.40
C ILE A 86 6.70 -8.57 5.59
N GLU A 87 7.92 -8.82 5.11
CA GLU A 87 8.56 -10.13 5.24
C GLU A 87 9.16 -10.38 6.63
N GLN A 88 9.57 -9.33 7.32
CA GLN A 88 10.34 -9.42 8.57
C GLN A 88 9.51 -9.23 9.85
N HIS A 89 8.33 -8.60 9.74
CA HIS A 89 7.49 -8.20 10.86
C HIS A 89 6.09 -8.79 10.78
N GLN A 90 5.33 -8.72 11.86
CA GLN A 90 3.96 -9.23 11.94
C GLN A 90 2.91 -8.14 11.83
N ASN A 91 3.27 -6.91 12.22
CA ASN A 91 2.35 -5.78 12.28
C ASN A 91 3.04 -4.48 11.90
N ILE A 92 2.34 -3.62 11.17
CA ILE A 92 2.78 -2.25 10.86
C ILE A 92 1.71 -1.30 11.35
N ARG A 93 2.10 -0.32 12.14
CA ARG A 93 1.19 0.69 12.68
C ARG A 93 1.75 2.09 12.61
N VAL A 94 0.85 3.05 12.49
CA VAL A 94 1.13 4.48 12.58
C VAL A 94 0.47 5.00 13.85
N VAL A 95 1.25 5.64 14.69
CA VAL A 95 0.80 6.18 15.96
C VAL A 95 1.03 7.68 16.03
N CYS A 96 0.13 8.38 16.69
CA CYS A 96 0.31 9.77 17.11
C CYS A 96 0.67 9.81 18.59
N ARG A 97 1.72 10.54 18.94
CA ARG A 97 2.21 10.71 20.30
C ARG A 97 2.24 12.17 20.70
N GLN A 98 1.75 12.46 21.90
CA GLN A 98 1.84 13.78 22.52
C GLN A 98 2.18 13.62 24.01
N GLY A 99 3.42 13.89 24.39
CA GLY A 99 3.93 13.61 25.73
C GLY A 99 3.83 12.13 26.06
N LYS A 100 3.02 11.77 27.08
CA LYS A 100 2.80 10.37 27.49
C LYS A 100 1.58 9.72 26.80
N LYS A 101 0.87 10.45 25.98
CA LYS A 101 -0.32 9.95 25.27
C LYS A 101 0.10 9.38 23.93
N GLU A 102 -0.52 8.26 23.59
CA GLU A 102 -0.37 7.63 22.28
C GLU A 102 -1.74 7.22 21.74
N LYS A 103 -1.92 7.33 20.44
CA LYS A 103 -3.12 6.87 19.73
C LYS A 103 -2.70 6.23 18.42
N THR A 104 -3.14 5.01 18.19
CA THR A 104 -3.02 4.36 16.88
C THR A 104 -3.93 5.06 15.88
N VAL A 105 -3.33 5.50 14.77
CA VAL A 105 -4.00 6.17 13.65
C VAL A 105 -4.37 5.17 12.57
N TRP A 106 -3.48 4.23 12.32
CA TRP A 106 -3.61 3.18 11.32
C TRP A 106 -2.80 1.95 11.74
N GLU A 107 -3.34 0.78 11.47
CA GLU A 107 -2.70 -0.49 11.81
C GLU A 107 -3.16 -1.57 10.83
N LYS A 108 -2.23 -2.38 10.35
CA LYS A 108 -2.49 -3.61 9.60
C LYS A 108 -1.48 -4.70 9.94
N THR A 109 -1.97 -5.92 9.97
CA THR A 109 -1.09 -7.10 10.01
C THR A 109 -0.37 -7.24 8.66
N THR A 110 0.82 -7.80 8.70
CA THR A 110 1.58 -8.07 7.46
C THR A 110 0.89 -9.10 6.58
N ALA A 111 0.05 -9.98 7.16
CA ALA A 111 -0.78 -10.90 6.39
C ALA A 111 -1.85 -10.19 5.56
N GLU A 112 -2.52 -9.17 6.12
CA GLU A 112 -3.46 -8.31 5.38
C GLU A 112 -2.76 -7.52 4.30
N LEU A 113 -1.60 -6.91 4.62
CA LEU A 113 -0.78 -6.18 3.67
C LEU A 113 -0.29 -7.07 2.52
N LYS A 114 0.19 -8.28 2.80
CA LYS A 114 0.60 -9.25 1.76
C LYS A 114 -0.52 -9.54 0.77
N LYS A 115 -1.73 -9.69 1.27
CA LYS A 115 -2.90 -9.92 0.42
C LYS A 115 -3.19 -8.71 -0.47
N GLU A 116 -3.27 -7.52 0.11
CA GLU A 116 -3.56 -6.27 -0.62
C GLU A 116 -2.46 -5.92 -1.63
N VAL A 117 -1.20 -6.07 -1.23
CA VAL A 117 -0.03 -5.88 -2.08
C VAL A 117 -0.05 -6.89 -3.23
N GLY A 118 -0.28 -8.17 -2.94
CA GLY A 118 -0.36 -9.22 -3.96
C GLY A 118 -1.48 -8.98 -4.99
N GLU A 119 -2.63 -8.47 -4.57
CA GLU A 119 -3.71 -8.11 -5.48
C GLU A 119 -3.35 -6.93 -6.41
N ARG A 120 -2.50 -6.01 -5.95
CA ARG A 120 -2.08 -4.82 -6.72
C ARG A 120 -0.79 -5.00 -7.51
N THR A 121 0.05 -5.95 -7.11
CA THR A 121 1.33 -6.21 -7.79
C THR A 121 1.21 -7.16 -8.96
N LEU A 122 0.18 -8.00 -8.97
CA LEU A 122 -0.11 -8.91 -10.07
C LEU A 122 -1.06 -8.24 -11.08
N ILE A 123 -0.51 -7.75 -12.16
CA ILE A 123 -1.27 -7.15 -13.26
C ILE A 123 -1.26 -8.12 -14.44
N ARG A 124 -2.40 -8.39 -15.02
CA ARG A 124 -2.53 -9.34 -16.12
C ARG A 124 -3.58 -8.89 -17.13
N LYS A 125 -3.38 -9.25 -18.37
CA LYS A 125 -4.36 -9.07 -19.44
C LYS A 125 -4.27 -10.19 -20.46
N ILE A 126 -5.40 -10.72 -20.87
CA ILE A 126 -5.54 -11.60 -22.03
C ILE A 126 -5.89 -10.70 -23.22
N ASP A 127 -5.03 -10.70 -24.22
CA ASP A 127 -5.22 -9.89 -25.44
C ASP A 127 -6.05 -10.66 -26.46
N ASP A 128 -5.86 -11.98 -26.57
CA ASP A 128 -6.53 -12.79 -27.57
C ASP A 128 -6.62 -14.27 -27.18
N ILE A 129 -7.72 -14.91 -27.58
CA ILE A 129 -7.93 -16.35 -27.46
C ILE A 129 -8.42 -16.85 -28.82
N ARG A 130 -7.68 -17.77 -29.44
CA ARG A 130 -8.04 -18.35 -30.73
C ARG A 130 -7.80 -19.84 -30.80
N ARG A 131 -8.58 -20.52 -31.61
CA ARG A 131 -8.41 -21.94 -31.89
C ARG A 131 -7.58 -22.15 -33.16
N ARG A 132 -6.59 -23.06 -33.09
CA ARG A 132 -5.84 -23.54 -34.24
C ARG A 132 -5.90 -25.08 -34.27
N GLY A 133 -6.79 -25.63 -35.10
CA GLY A 133 -7.02 -27.07 -35.14
C GLY A 133 -7.54 -27.59 -33.81
N SER A 134 -6.82 -28.53 -33.19
CA SER A 134 -7.10 -29.09 -31.87
C SER A 134 -6.50 -28.30 -30.70
N GLN A 135 -5.75 -27.24 -31.00
CA GLN A 135 -5.08 -26.43 -29.98
C GLN A 135 -5.83 -25.13 -29.74
N MET A 136 -5.78 -24.65 -28.49
CA MET A 136 -6.17 -23.30 -28.11
C MET A 136 -4.90 -22.47 -27.88
N VAL A 137 -4.85 -21.31 -28.49
CA VAL A 137 -3.79 -20.34 -28.31
C VAL A 137 -4.33 -19.17 -27.53
N VAL A 138 -3.73 -18.89 -26.37
CA VAL A 138 -4.01 -17.73 -25.53
C VAL A 138 -2.81 -16.80 -25.56
N SER A 139 -3.02 -15.54 -25.88
CA SER A 139 -1.97 -14.53 -25.83
C SER A 139 -2.33 -13.42 -24.87
N GLY A 140 -1.35 -12.89 -24.18
CA GLY A 140 -1.52 -11.86 -23.19
C GLY A 140 -0.21 -11.53 -22.48
N TRP A 141 -0.30 -10.86 -21.36
CA TRP A 141 0.85 -10.53 -20.55
C TRP A 141 0.52 -10.55 -19.06
N ILE A 142 1.55 -10.78 -18.24
CA ILE A 142 1.49 -10.79 -16.79
C ILE A 142 2.71 -10.03 -16.29
N ILE A 143 2.48 -9.12 -15.34
CA ILE A 143 3.50 -8.43 -14.56
C ILE A 143 3.27 -8.78 -13.11
N ASP A 144 4.30 -9.25 -12.44
CA ASP A 144 4.32 -9.42 -11.00
C ASP A 144 5.58 -8.72 -10.47
N TYR A 145 5.40 -7.71 -9.66
CA TYR A 145 6.51 -6.92 -9.12
C TYR A 145 7.22 -7.61 -7.95
N LEU A 146 6.66 -8.70 -7.41
CA LEU A 146 7.21 -9.37 -6.21
C LEU A 146 7.87 -10.71 -6.50
N GLN A 147 7.46 -11.42 -7.53
CA GLN A 147 7.93 -12.80 -7.76
C GLN A 147 7.98 -13.14 -9.25
N GLU A 148 8.76 -14.19 -9.55
CA GLU A 148 8.72 -14.80 -10.88
C GLU A 148 7.34 -15.37 -11.18
N ASN A 149 6.81 -15.00 -12.33
CA ASN A 149 5.53 -15.48 -12.80
C ASN A 149 5.56 -16.98 -13.13
N ARG A 150 4.62 -17.72 -12.58
CA ARG A 150 4.37 -19.12 -12.93
C ARG A 150 2.96 -19.28 -13.47
N ILE A 151 2.86 -19.71 -14.74
CA ILE A 151 1.58 -19.99 -15.37
C ILE A 151 1.26 -21.47 -15.22
N LYS A 152 0.06 -21.79 -14.73
CA LYS A 152 -0.49 -23.14 -14.71
C LYS A 152 -1.72 -23.17 -15.58
N VAL A 153 -1.83 -24.19 -16.43
CA VAL A 153 -3.03 -24.41 -17.26
C VAL A 153 -3.76 -25.63 -16.74
N GLN A 154 -5.04 -25.45 -16.45
CA GLN A 154 -5.91 -26.48 -15.89
C GLN A 154 -7.26 -26.50 -16.62
N ASP A 155 -7.95 -27.64 -16.63
CA ASP A 155 -9.32 -27.73 -17.09
C ASP A 155 -10.30 -27.18 -16.04
N CYS A 156 -11.57 -27.18 -16.34
CA CYS A 156 -12.64 -26.69 -15.45
C CYS A 156 -12.79 -27.48 -14.14
N HIS A 157 -12.13 -28.63 -14.02
CA HIS A 157 -12.09 -29.47 -12.83
C HIS A 157 -10.77 -29.35 -12.06
N GLY A 158 -9.88 -28.41 -12.47
CA GLY A 158 -8.57 -28.20 -11.85
C GLY A 158 -7.49 -29.21 -12.25
N LYS A 159 -7.74 -30.09 -13.25
CA LYS A 159 -6.76 -31.06 -13.73
C LYS A 159 -5.73 -30.36 -14.62
N PRO A 160 -4.42 -30.56 -14.37
CA PRO A 160 -3.38 -30.00 -15.22
C PRO A 160 -3.52 -30.40 -16.68
N MET A 161 -3.38 -29.45 -17.58
CA MET A 161 -3.37 -29.67 -19.03
C MET A 161 -1.96 -29.45 -19.58
N PRO A 162 -1.56 -30.20 -20.61
CA PRO A 162 -0.29 -29.95 -21.28
C PRO A 162 -0.32 -28.60 -22.01
N TYR A 163 0.74 -27.83 -21.89
CA TYR A 163 0.87 -26.54 -22.55
C TYR A 163 2.31 -26.21 -22.90
N GLU A 164 2.51 -25.31 -23.85
CA GLU A 164 3.79 -24.71 -24.22
C GLU A 164 3.69 -23.20 -24.04
N ILE A 165 4.71 -22.60 -23.41
CA ILE A 165 4.79 -21.15 -23.26
C ILE A 165 5.85 -20.62 -24.24
N LYS A 166 5.45 -19.63 -25.07
CA LYS A 166 6.36 -18.82 -25.88
C LYS A 166 6.41 -17.43 -25.31
N GLN A 167 7.56 -17.05 -24.78
CA GLN A 167 7.79 -15.69 -24.31
C GLN A 167 8.11 -14.77 -25.49
N MET A 168 7.53 -13.59 -25.48
CA MET A 168 7.76 -12.54 -26.48
C MET A 168 8.02 -11.22 -25.78
N ALA A 169 8.92 -10.41 -26.33
CA ALA A 169 9.13 -9.07 -25.85
C ALA A 169 7.87 -8.20 -26.07
N ARG A 170 7.50 -7.42 -25.09
CA ARG A 170 6.34 -6.50 -25.10
C ARG A 170 6.79 -5.10 -24.71
N PRO A 171 7.51 -4.38 -25.58
CA PRO A 171 8.02 -3.04 -25.27
C PRO A 171 6.90 -2.03 -25.03
N ASP A 172 5.72 -2.25 -25.59
CA ASP A 172 4.50 -1.48 -25.33
C ASP A 172 4.06 -1.59 -23.86
N VAL A 173 4.05 -2.81 -23.31
CA VAL A 173 3.71 -3.07 -21.89
C VAL A 173 4.80 -2.53 -20.98
N CYS A 174 6.07 -2.80 -21.28
CA CYS A 174 7.20 -2.28 -20.50
C CYS A 174 7.15 -0.76 -20.37
N LYS A 175 6.89 -0.06 -21.49
CA LYS A 175 6.75 1.40 -21.49
C LYS A 175 5.55 1.88 -20.67
N ALA A 176 4.41 1.21 -20.78
CA ALA A 176 3.18 1.60 -20.09
C ALA A 176 3.28 1.47 -18.57
N TYR A 177 4.10 0.53 -18.09
CA TYR A 177 4.26 0.20 -16.67
C TYR A 177 5.65 0.55 -16.11
N ASN A 178 6.46 1.34 -16.83
CA ASN A 178 7.81 1.77 -16.43
C ASN A 178 8.73 0.62 -16.02
N LEU A 179 8.64 -0.52 -16.72
CA LEU A 179 9.52 -1.67 -16.52
C LEU A 179 10.82 -1.46 -17.30
N THR A 180 11.95 -1.65 -16.64
CA THR A 180 13.30 -1.57 -17.24
C THR A 180 13.76 -2.93 -17.80
#